data_1fddfe80a29aa16f64d2100226cb5b1b
#
_entry.id   1fddfe80a29aa16f64d2100226cb5b1b
#
_cell.length_a   1.000
_cell.length_b   1.000
_cell.length_c   1.000
_cell.angle_alpha   90.00
_cell.angle_beta   90.00
_cell.angle_gamma   90.00
#
_symmetry.space_group_name_H-M   'P 1'
#
loop_
_entity.id
_entity.type
_entity.pdbx_description
1 polymer ?
#
loop_
_entity_poly.entity_id
_entity_poly.type
_entity_poly.pdbx_seq_one_letter_code
_entity_poly.pdbx_strand_id
1 'polypeptide(L)'
;MIDWNPIAEKFREADAILIGASNGLSITEGLHLFADNAAFDDLFGDFKQKYGLHCILQGMMAGWPSEEEKWAFWARLVHHYCGQYQPTPVMNDLKAIVGEKDYFVVTSNGEGHFELCGFDPTKIYEVEGNWFTMQCARPCHDTRYPSLKLAEKLAVAEQDGRIPTELVPRCPKCGGPMDIHMGAGQRMIPDTAAQARFQNFLKTYHGKKLVVLELGIGWRNQLIKAPLMRLVANEPNATYVTINLGEVYIADNIKEKSFGLDGRLDELLPALRKACGI
;
A
#
# COMPACT_ATOMS: atom_id res chain seq x y z
N MET A 1 20.53 -11.44 18.86
CA MET A 1 19.16 -11.83 19.32
C MET A 1 18.44 -10.53 19.68
N ILE A 2 17.25 -10.30 19.15
CA ILE A 2 16.46 -9.07 19.42
C ILE A 2 15.94 -9.12 20.84
N ASP A 3 16.15 -8.04 21.62
CA ASP A 3 15.47 -7.86 22.88
C ASP A 3 14.06 -7.27 22.61
N TRP A 4 13.05 -8.11 22.70
CA TRP A 4 11.67 -7.73 22.45
C TRP A 4 11.00 -6.99 23.60
N ASN A 5 11.51 -7.09 24.84
CA ASN A 5 10.85 -6.54 26.00
C ASN A 5 10.62 -5.02 25.92
N PRO A 6 11.63 -4.18 25.62
CA PRO A 6 11.43 -2.74 25.53
C PRO A 6 10.53 -2.34 24.36
N ILE A 7 10.54 -3.10 23.24
CA ILE A 7 9.67 -2.86 22.09
C ILE A 7 8.22 -3.14 22.47
N ALA A 8 7.96 -4.33 23.00
CA ALA A 8 6.62 -4.76 23.40
C ALA A 8 6.00 -3.84 24.48
N GLU A 9 6.83 -3.31 25.40
CA GLU A 9 6.39 -2.32 26.39
C GLU A 9 5.84 -1.07 25.70
N LYS A 10 6.53 -0.55 24.67
CA LYS A 10 6.05 0.61 23.89
C LYS A 10 4.71 0.35 23.23
N PHE A 11 4.51 -0.84 22.66
CA PHE A 11 3.22 -1.21 22.06
C PHE A 11 2.11 -1.34 23.11
N ARG A 12 2.39 -1.96 24.28
CA ARG A 12 1.41 -2.07 25.37
C ARG A 12 0.97 -0.71 25.91
N GLU A 13 1.94 0.20 26.08
CA GLU A 13 1.70 1.54 26.63
C GLU A 13 1.16 2.56 25.63
N ALA A 14 1.20 2.26 24.33
CA ALA A 14 0.80 3.20 23.30
C ALA A 14 -0.66 3.62 23.42
N ASP A 15 -0.92 4.92 23.32
CA ASP A 15 -2.26 5.49 23.18
C ASP A 15 -2.83 5.25 21.77
N ALA A 16 -1.96 5.21 20.77
CA ALA A 16 -2.30 4.89 19.38
C ALA A 16 -1.10 4.35 18.60
N ILE A 17 -1.39 3.75 17.44
CA ILE A 17 -0.37 3.22 16.51
C ILE A 17 -0.54 3.89 15.14
N LEU A 18 0.51 4.54 14.65
CA LEU A 18 0.60 4.98 13.27
C LEU A 18 1.40 3.97 12.45
N ILE A 19 0.76 3.35 11.47
CA ILE A 19 1.42 2.41 10.56
C ILE A 19 1.85 3.14 9.30
N GLY A 20 3.13 3.04 8.96
CA GLY A 20 3.68 3.42 7.67
C GLY A 20 4.06 2.19 6.88
N ALA A 21 3.60 2.04 5.64
CA ALA A 21 3.90 0.86 4.84
C ALA A 21 4.27 1.21 3.39
N SER A 22 5.10 0.35 2.78
CA SER A 22 5.45 0.43 1.37
C SER A 22 5.72 -0.96 0.79
N ASN A 23 6.34 -1.01 -0.38
CA ASN A 23 6.51 -2.21 -1.22
C ASN A 23 7.04 -3.45 -0.49
N GLY A 24 7.85 -3.30 0.56
CA GLY A 24 8.32 -4.45 1.34
C GLY A 24 7.19 -5.23 2.01
N LEU A 25 6.10 -4.56 2.40
CA LEU A 25 4.90 -5.25 2.89
C LEU A 25 4.19 -5.96 1.74
N SER A 26 3.97 -5.30 0.59
CA SER A 26 3.36 -5.94 -0.59
C SER A 26 4.18 -7.15 -1.08
N ILE A 27 5.52 -7.07 -1.05
CA ILE A 27 6.39 -8.19 -1.41
C ILE A 27 6.18 -9.37 -0.47
N THR A 28 6.07 -9.12 0.84
CA THR A 28 5.77 -10.17 1.82
C THR A 28 4.38 -10.78 1.61
N GLU A 29 3.45 -10.00 1.07
CA GLU A 29 2.10 -10.43 0.66
C GLU A 29 2.04 -11.13 -0.71
N GLY A 30 3.19 -11.35 -1.35
CA GLY A 30 3.29 -12.01 -2.66
C GLY A 30 3.25 -11.08 -3.87
N LEU A 31 3.10 -9.78 -3.67
CA LEU A 31 3.10 -8.80 -4.77
C LEU A 31 4.47 -8.12 -4.89
N HIS A 32 5.23 -8.48 -5.91
CA HIS A 32 6.54 -7.89 -6.18
C HIS A 32 6.53 -7.07 -7.47
N LEU A 33 6.33 -5.75 -7.36
CA LEU A 33 6.19 -4.84 -8.51
C LEU A 33 7.41 -4.79 -9.43
N PHE A 34 8.61 -5.08 -8.91
CA PHE A 34 9.90 -4.85 -9.59
C PHE A 34 10.57 -6.15 -10.08
N ALA A 35 10.03 -7.31 -9.75
CA ALA A 35 10.68 -8.58 -10.05
C ALA A 35 10.24 -9.17 -11.38
N ASP A 36 11.23 -9.64 -12.14
CA ASP A 36 11.05 -10.61 -13.23
C ASP A 36 11.10 -12.01 -12.58
N ASN A 37 9.94 -12.57 -12.28
CA ASN A 37 9.83 -13.82 -11.54
C ASN A 37 8.67 -14.70 -12.06
N ALA A 38 8.58 -15.93 -11.54
CA ALA A 38 7.55 -16.88 -11.94
C ALA A 38 6.12 -16.32 -11.79
N ALA A 39 5.82 -15.60 -10.71
CA ALA A 39 4.50 -15.02 -10.50
C ALA A 39 4.15 -13.97 -11.56
N PHE A 40 5.14 -13.19 -12.02
CA PHE A 40 4.97 -12.28 -13.16
C PHE A 40 4.77 -13.05 -14.46
N ASP A 41 5.56 -14.11 -14.70
CA ASP A 41 5.45 -14.94 -15.90
C ASP A 41 4.09 -15.65 -15.97
N ASP A 42 3.60 -16.18 -14.84
CA ASP A 42 2.31 -16.85 -14.75
C ASP A 42 1.14 -15.90 -15.06
N LEU A 43 1.21 -14.66 -14.59
CA LEU A 43 0.11 -13.70 -14.74
C LEU A 43 0.21 -12.87 -16.02
N PHE A 44 1.42 -12.55 -16.50
CA PHE A 44 1.69 -11.60 -17.56
C PHE A 44 2.69 -12.12 -18.62
N GLY A 45 2.90 -13.43 -18.72
CA GLY A 45 3.86 -14.02 -19.67
C GLY A 45 3.57 -13.68 -21.14
N ASP A 46 2.30 -13.58 -21.52
CA ASP A 46 1.87 -13.12 -22.84
C ASP A 46 2.19 -11.63 -23.08
N PHE A 47 1.97 -10.78 -22.08
CA PHE A 47 2.38 -9.37 -22.13
C PHE A 47 3.91 -9.22 -22.14
N LYS A 48 4.65 -10.06 -21.40
CA LYS A 48 6.11 -10.13 -21.44
C LYS A 48 6.59 -10.40 -22.87
N GLN A 49 6.04 -11.43 -23.52
CA GLN A 49 6.43 -11.79 -24.89
C GLN A 49 6.06 -10.71 -25.91
N LYS A 50 4.87 -10.12 -25.79
CA LYS A 50 4.34 -9.17 -26.77
C LYS A 50 4.95 -7.78 -26.65
N TYR A 51 5.21 -7.29 -25.43
CA TYR A 51 5.61 -5.92 -25.15
C TYR A 51 7.01 -5.77 -24.51
N GLY A 52 7.69 -6.88 -24.24
CA GLY A 52 9.00 -6.87 -23.59
C GLY A 52 8.95 -6.40 -22.14
N LEU A 53 7.86 -6.64 -21.43
CA LEU A 53 7.74 -6.29 -20.02
C LEU A 53 8.51 -7.30 -19.15
N HIS A 54 9.18 -6.83 -18.11
CA HIS A 54 9.93 -7.66 -17.19
C HIS A 54 9.42 -7.57 -15.74
N CYS A 55 8.44 -6.72 -15.47
CA CYS A 55 7.84 -6.62 -14.14
C CYS A 55 6.51 -5.86 -14.20
N ILE A 56 5.72 -5.98 -13.13
CA ILE A 56 4.41 -5.34 -13.01
C ILE A 56 4.51 -3.82 -13.18
N LEU A 57 5.52 -3.17 -12.56
CA LEU A 57 5.69 -1.72 -12.62
C LEU A 57 5.86 -1.22 -14.07
N GLN A 58 6.58 -1.96 -14.91
CA GLN A 58 6.72 -1.58 -16.33
C GLN A 58 5.36 -1.58 -17.04
N GLY A 59 4.51 -2.57 -16.77
CA GLY A 59 3.15 -2.61 -17.32
C GLY A 59 2.26 -1.48 -16.80
N MET A 60 2.35 -1.15 -15.52
CA MET A 60 1.64 -0.01 -14.92
C MET A 60 2.03 1.34 -15.57
N MET A 61 3.29 1.47 -15.99
CA MET A 61 3.86 2.68 -16.59
C MET A 61 3.88 2.66 -18.13
N ALA A 62 3.41 1.58 -18.75
CA ALA A 62 3.51 1.38 -20.19
C ALA A 62 2.65 2.39 -20.98
N GLY A 63 3.18 2.85 -22.11
CA GLY A 63 2.41 3.51 -23.15
C GLY A 63 1.68 2.48 -24.03
N TRP A 64 0.51 2.04 -23.59
CA TRP A 64 -0.25 0.98 -24.27
C TRP A 64 -0.69 1.38 -25.68
N PRO A 65 -0.62 0.46 -26.66
CA PRO A 65 -1.06 0.74 -28.03
C PRO A 65 -2.56 1.06 -28.15
N SER A 66 -3.37 0.50 -27.25
CA SER A 66 -4.83 0.72 -27.20
C SER A 66 -5.37 0.68 -25.76
N GLU A 67 -6.56 1.24 -25.59
CA GLU A 67 -7.29 1.15 -24.30
C GLU A 67 -7.68 -0.30 -23.97
N GLU A 68 -7.96 -1.13 -24.98
CA GLU A 68 -8.30 -2.53 -24.78
C GLU A 68 -7.13 -3.32 -24.15
N GLU A 69 -5.90 -3.05 -24.58
CA GLU A 69 -4.70 -3.70 -24.03
C GLU A 69 -4.34 -3.13 -22.65
N LYS A 70 -4.46 -1.82 -22.48
CA LYS A 70 -4.28 -1.17 -21.16
C LYS A 70 -5.23 -1.78 -20.12
N TRP A 71 -6.50 -1.86 -20.44
CA TRP A 71 -7.49 -2.36 -19.50
C TRP A 71 -7.44 -3.89 -19.32
N ALA A 72 -6.93 -4.65 -20.29
CA ALA A 72 -6.62 -6.07 -20.10
C ALA A 72 -5.53 -6.27 -19.04
N PHE A 73 -4.43 -5.51 -19.11
CA PHE A 73 -3.37 -5.54 -18.12
C PHE A 73 -3.89 -5.16 -16.72
N TRP A 74 -4.58 -4.01 -16.60
CA TRP A 74 -5.11 -3.54 -15.32
C TRP A 74 -6.18 -4.46 -14.75
N ALA A 75 -7.03 -5.03 -15.57
CA ALA A 75 -8.05 -5.98 -15.14
C ALA A 75 -7.43 -7.22 -14.50
N ARG A 76 -6.42 -7.83 -15.14
CA ARG A 76 -5.70 -8.95 -14.55
C ARG A 76 -5.03 -8.58 -13.22
N LEU A 77 -4.31 -7.46 -13.19
CA LEU A 77 -3.61 -6.98 -11.99
C LEU A 77 -4.56 -6.80 -10.82
N VAL A 78 -5.63 -6.02 -11.03
CA VAL A 78 -6.60 -5.70 -9.98
C VAL A 78 -7.42 -6.93 -9.58
N HIS A 79 -7.86 -7.75 -10.54
CA HIS A 79 -8.61 -8.97 -10.23
C HIS A 79 -7.76 -9.94 -9.41
N HIS A 80 -6.50 -10.18 -9.80
CA HIS A 80 -5.62 -11.12 -9.11
C HIS A 80 -5.24 -10.63 -7.71
N TYR A 81 -4.67 -9.42 -7.58
CA TYR A 81 -4.10 -8.95 -6.31
C TYR A 81 -5.11 -8.27 -5.38
N CYS A 82 -6.24 -7.79 -5.90
CA CYS A 82 -7.28 -7.18 -5.07
C CYS A 82 -8.55 -8.06 -5.02
N GLY A 83 -9.07 -8.48 -6.18
CA GLY A 83 -10.33 -9.22 -6.26
C GLY A 83 -10.28 -10.62 -5.66
N GLN A 84 -9.15 -11.30 -5.80
CA GLN A 84 -8.92 -12.66 -5.29
C GLN A 84 -8.10 -12.67 -3.98
N TYR A 85 -7.75 -11.51 -3.44
CA TYR A 85 -6.94 -11.41 -2.23
C TYR A 85 -7.60 -12.12 -1.05
N GLN A 86 -6.77 -12.84 -0.29
CA GLN A 86 -7.14 -13.44 0.98
C GLN A 86 -6.17 -12.93 2.07
N PRO A 87 -6.69 -12.54 3.26
CA PRO A 87 -5.84 -12.08 4.35
C PRO A 87 -4.73 -13.07 4.69
N THR A 88 -3.49 -12.62 4.65
CA THR A 88 -2.32 -13.44 4.96
C THR A 88 -2.06 -13.51 6.47
N PRO A 89 -1.24 -14.45 6.95
CA PRO A 89 -0.78 -14.49 8.34
C PRO A 89 -0.13 -13.17 8.78
N VAL A 90 0.66 -12.53 7.91
CA VAL A 90 1.34 -11.26 8.17
C VAL A 90 0.35 -10.14 8.49
N MET A 91 -0.69 -9.99 7.69
CA MET A 91 -1.72 -8.97 7.91
C MET A 91 -2.59 -9.29 9.12
N ASN A 92 -2.84 -10.58 9.39
CA ASN A 92 -3.55 -11.02 10.59
C ASN A 92 -2.74 -10.72 11.86
N ASP A 93 -1.42 -10.94 11.85
CA ASP A 93 -0.54 -10.59 12.97
C ASP A 93 -0.48 -9.09 13.17
N LEU A 94 -0.37 -8.30 12.09
CA LEU A 94 -0.40 -6.84 12.16
C LEU A 94 -1.71 -6.33 12.77
N LYS A 95 -2.84 -6.89 12.34
CA LYS A 95 -4.15 -6.54 12.89
C LYS A 95 -4.28 -6.90 14.37
N ALA A 96 -3.75 -8.05 14.76
CA ALA A 96 -3.71 -8.46 16.17
C ALA A 96 -2.83 -7.52 17.03
N ILE A 97 -1.66 -7.09 16.52
CA ILE A 97 -0.76 -6.13 17.19
C ILE A 97 -1.47 -4.78 17.43
N VAL A 98 -2.23 -4.30 16.45
CA VAL A 98 -3.05 -3.09 16.60
C VAL A 98 -4.12 -3.30 17.67
N GLY A 99 -4.82 -4.45 17.63
CA GLY A 99 -5.86 -4.80 18.62
C GLY A 99 -6.97 -3.74 18.70
N GLU A 100 -7.32 -3.39 19.95
CA GLU A 100 -8.35 -2.37 20.25
C GLU A 100 -7.80 -0.93 20.29
N LYS A 101 -6.50 -0.74 20.05
CA LYS A 101 -5.91 0.61 20.04
C LYS A 101 -6.40 1.42 18.87
N ASP A 102 -6.51 2.74 19.05
CA ASP A 102 -6.70 3.61 17.91
C ASP A 102 -5.46 3.58 17.00
N TYR A 103 -5.71 3.69 15.71
CA TYR A 103 -4.63 3.60 14.72
C TYR A 103 -4.93 4.44 13.49
N PHE A 104 -3.89 4.69 12.72
CA PHE A 104 -4.01 5.18 11.36
C PHE A 104 -2.96 4.51 10.47
N VAL A 105 -3.30 4.29 9.19
CA VAL A 105 -2.39 3.74 8.19
C VAL A 105 -2.09 4.81 7.16
N VAL A 106 -0.80 5.04 6.88
CA VAL A 106 -0.33 5.83 5.75
C VAL A 106 0.55 4.95 4.88
N THR A 107 0.21 4.82 3.61
CA THR A 107 0.92 3.88 2.72
C THR A 107 1.06 4.43 1.30
N SER A 108 2.14 4.05 0.63
CA SER A 108 2.32 4.23 -0.82
C SER A 108 1.87 3.00 -1.62
N ASN A 109 1.40 1.96 -0.96
CA ASN A 109 0.86 0.77 -1.60
C ASN A 109 -0.54 1.06 -2.14
N GLY A 110 -0.82 0.59 -3.35
CA GLY A 110 -2.10 0.84 -4.03
C GLY A 110 -3.01 -0.38 -4.15
N GLU A 111 -2.54 -1.56 -3.75
CA GLU A 111 -3.30 -2.81 -3.85
C GLU A 111 -4.44 -2.94 -2.83
N GLY A 112 -4.47 -2.07 -1.80
CA GLY A 112 -5.55 -1.99 -0.83
C GLY A 112 -5.63 -3.16 0.16
N HIS A 113 -4.57 -3.90 0.39
CA HIS A 113 -4.57 -5.06 1.27
C HIS A 113 -4.96 -4.72 2.72
N PHE A 114 -4.70 -3.48 3.19
CA PHE A 114 -5.19 -3.04 4.50
C PHE A 114 -6.72 -3.07 4.58
N GLU A 115 -7.42 -2.45 3.63
CA GLU A 115 -8.89 -2.46 3.60
C GLU A 115 -9.42 -3.88 3.41
N LEU A 116 -8.85 -4.64 2.45
CA LEU A 116 -9.28 -5.99 2.12
C LEU A 116 -9.09 -7.01 3.26
N CYS A 117 -8.13 -6.79 4.17
CA CYS A 117 -7.99 -7.61 5.37
C CYS A 117 -8.78 -7.07 6.59
N GLY A 118 -9.59 -6.03 6.41
CA GLY A 118 -10.55 -5.52 7.37
C GLY A 118 -10.02 -4.46 8.34
N PHE A 119 -9.01 -3.67 7.96
CA PHE A 119 -8.75 -2.38 8.58
C PHE A 119 -9.85 -1.39 8.17
N ASP A 120 -10.17 -0.45 9.05
CA ASP A 120 -11.19 0.57 8.78
C ASP A 120 -10.73 1.51 7.64
N PRO A 121 -11.44 1.57 6.50
CA PRO A 121 -11.05 2.40 5.38
C PRO A 121 -11.02 3.91 5.71
N THR A 122 -11.73 4.33 6.75
CA THR A 122 -11.67 5.73 7.21
C THR A 122 -10.37 6.06 7.94
N LYS A 123 -9.60 5.05 8.33
CA LYS A 123 -8.29 5.14 9.00
C LYS A 123 -7.12 4.79 8.08
N ILE A 124 -7.34 4.84 6.77
CA ILE A 124 -6.31 4.56 5.76
C ILE A 124 -6.13 5.80 4.87
N TYR A 125 -4.88 6.14 4.59
CA TYR A 125 -4.48 7.12 3.58
C TYR A 125 -3.46 6.52 2.63
N GLU A 126 -3.90 6.21 1.43
CA GLU A 126 -3.10 5.72 0.32
C GLU A 126 -2.59 6.94 -0.47
N VAL A 127 -1.36 7.36 -0.19
CA VAL A 127 -0.82 8.66 -0.67
C VAL A 127 -0.63 8.70 -2.19
N GLU A 128 -0.49 7.55 -2.84
CA GLU A 128 -0.35 7.39 -4.28
C GLU A 128 -1.62 6.83 -4.94
N GLY A 129 -2.79 6.88 -4.24
CA GLY A 129 -4.04 6.34 -4.72
C GLY A 129 -4.14 4.82 -4.56
N ASN A 130 -5.12 4.21 -5.20
CA ASN A 130 -5.32 2.75 -5.16
C ASN A 130 -5.83 2.17 -6.48
N TRP A 131 -5.73 0.85 -6.62
CA TRP A 131 -6.03 0.16 -7.88
C TRP A 131 -7.50 -0.21 -8.04
N PHE A 132 -8.27 -0.20 -6.97
CA PHE A 132 -9.70 -0.52 -7.01
C PHE A 132 -10.60 0.72 -7.08
N THR A 133 -10.00 1.87 -7.38
CA THR A 133 -10.71 3.05 -7.86
C THR A 133 -10.13 3.53 -9.18
N MET A 134 -10.97 4.17 -9.98
CA MET A 134 -10.61 4.78 -11.25
C MET A 134 -11.15 6.21 -11.33
N GLN A 135 -10.57 7.01 -12.19
CA GLN A 135 -10.92 8.40 -12.42
C GLN A 135 -10.94 8.74 -13.92
N CYS A 136 -11.49 9.90 -14.26
CA CYS A 136 -11.34 10.43 -15.62
C CYS A 136 -9.84 10.70 -15.90
N ALA A 137 -9.31 10.18 -17.00
CA ALA A 137 -7.92 10.39 -17.42
C ALA A 137 -7.56 11.86 -17.67
N ARG A 138 -8.56 12.70 -17.93
CA ARG A 138 -8.43 14.16 -18.12
C ARG A 138 -9.11 14.92 -16.97
N PRO A 139 -8.90 14.64 -15.72
CA PRO A 139 -9.75 15.00 -14.56
C PRO A 139 -10.77 16.10 -14.86
N CYS A 140 -11.87 15.75 -15.57
CA CYS A 140 -12.91 16.72 -15.92
C CYS A 140 -13.86 16.99 -14.74
N HIS A 141 -13.67 16.27 -13.64
CA HIS A 141 -14.38 16.34 -12.36
C HIS A 141 -13.63 15.52 -11.31
N ASP A 142 -13.98 15.67 -10.04
CA ASP A 142 -13.25 15.11 -8.90
C ASP A 142 -13.80 13.75 -8.41
N THR A 143 -14.76 13.16 -9.14
CA THR A 143 -15.35 11.87 -8.73
C THR A 143 -14.43 10.71 -9.05
N ARG A 144 -14.19 9.86 -8.07
CA ARG A 144 -13.56 8.55 -8.20
C ARG A 144 -14.64 7.49 -8.28
N TYR A 145 -14.40 6.45 -9.07
CA TYR A 145 -15.35 5.37 -9.32
C TYR A 145 -14.74 4.03 -8.90
N PRO A 146 -15.52 3.13 -8.27
CA PRO A 146 -15.01 1.80 -7.94
C PRO A 146 -14.69 1.01 -9.20
N SER A 147 -13.53 0.32 -9.22
CA SER A 147 -13.05 -0.47 -10.37
C SER A 147 -13.03 -1.98 -10.09
N LEU A 148 -13.15 -2.44 -8.84
CA LEU A 148 -12.94 -3.85 -8.48
C LEU A 148 -13.87 -4.81 -9.23
N LYS A 149 -15.19 -4.57 -9.19
CA LYS A 149 -16.18 -5.38 -9.93
C LYS A 149 -16.03 -5.26 -11.45
N LEU A 150 -15.58 -4.09 -11.91
CA LEU A 150 -15.29 -3.90 -13.32
C LEU A 150 -14.05 -4.72 -13.72
N ALA A 151 -12.98 -4.69 -12.93
CA ALA A 151 -11.77 -5.46 -13.19
C ALA A 151 -12.07 -6.97 -13.27
N GLU A 152 -12.89 -7.51 -12.37
CA GLU A 152 -13.37 -8.89 -12.44
C GLU A 152 -14.08 -9.18 -13.76
N LYS A 153 -15.05 -8.34 -14.15
CA LYS A 153 -15.79 -8.48 -15.41
C LYS A 153 -14.84 -8.42 -16.62
N LEU A 154 -13.90 -7.50 -16.62
CA LEU A 154 -12.96 -7.32 -17.72
C LEU A 154 -11.97 -8.48 -17.79
N ALA A 155 -11.47 -8.99 -16.65
CA ALA A 155 -10.56 -10.14 -16.60
C ALA A 155 -11.22 -11.41 -17.13
N VAL A 156 -12.52 -11.61 -16.89
CA VAL A 156 -13.29 -12.74 -17.46
C VAL A 156 -13.52 -12.59 -18.97
N ALA A 157 -13.71 -11.36 -19.45
CA ALA A 157 -13.99 -11.09 -20.87
C ALA A 157 -12.71 -10.95 -21.71
N GLU A 158 -11.55 -10.85 -21.09
CA GLU A 158 -10.26 -10.67 -21.74
C GLU A 158 -9.88 -11.91 -22.56
N GLN A 159 -9.36 -11.66 -23.78
CA GLN A 159 -8.82 -12.67 -24.68
C GLN A 159 -7.56 -12.13 -25.36
N ASP A 160 -6.49 -12.92 -25.37
CA ASP A 160 -5.23 -12.63 -26.05
C ASP A 160 -4.63 -11.24 -25.66
N GLY A 161 -4.70 -10.88 -24.37
CA GLY A 161 -4.19 -9.60 -23.86
C GLY A 161 -5.04 -8.38 -24.24
N ARG A 162 -6.32 -8.58 -24.58
CA ARG A 162 -7.25 -7.49 -24.95
C ARG A 162 -8.64 -7.72 -24.34
N ILE A 163 -9.28 -6.65 -23.93
CA ILE A 163 -10.72 -6.69 -23.60
C ILE A 163 -11.56 -6.29 -24.82
N PRO A 164 -12.84 -6.69 -24.90
CA PRO A 164 -13.77 -6.18 -25.91
C PRO A 164 -13.89 -4.65 -25.87
N THR A 165 -13.90 -4.01 -27.05
CA THR A 165 -13.93 -2.54 -27.19
C THR A 165 -15.12 -1.90 -26.48
N GLU A 166 -16.29 -2.56 -26.51
CA GLU A 166 -17.51 -2.10 -25.86
C GLU A 166 -17.44 -2.12 -24.32
N LEU A 167 -16.45 -2.83 -23.75
CA LEU A 167 -16.22 -2.88 -22.30
C LEU A 167 -15.17 -1.87 -21.84
N VAL A 168 -14.49 -1.17 -22.75
CA VAL A 168 -13.50 -0.14 -22.39
C VAL A 168 -14.18 0.96 -21.57
N PRO A 169 -13.70 1.22 -20.34
CA PRO A 169 -14.32 2.22 -19.45
C PRO A 169 -14.26 3.63 -20.03
N ARG A 170 -15.39 4.32 -19.98
CA ARG A 170 -15.53 5.71 -20.44
C ARG A 170 -16.02 6.59 -19.31
N CYS A 171 -15.48 7.80 -19.26
CA CYS A 171 -15.91 8.79 -18.28
C CYS A 171 -17.40 9.13 -18.46
N PRO A 172 -18.24 8.96 -17.43
CA PRO A 172 -19.67 9.20 -17.56
C PRO A 172 -20.03 10.67 -17.78
N LYS A 173 -19.09 11.62 -17.53
CA LYS A 173 -19.32 13.05 -17.75
C LYS A 173 -18.85 13.54 -19.12
N CYS A 174 -17.67 13.14 -19.57
CA CYS A 174 -17.10 13.65 -20.82
C CYS A 174 -16.95 12.62 -21.93
N GLY A 175 -17.30 11.33 -21.67
CA GLY A 175 -17.11 10.24 -22.63
C GLY A 175 -15.64 9.86 -22.92
N GLY A 176 -14.69 10.58 -22.31
CA GLY A 176 -13.25 10.35 -22.51
C GLY A 176 -12.74 9.09 -21.81
N PRO A 177 -11.44 8.77 -21.96
CA PRO A 177 -10.86 7.59 -21.32
C PRO A 177 -10.85 7.70 -19.80
N MET A 178 -10.80 6.52 -19.14
CA MET A 178 -10.60 6.39 -17.71
C MET A 178 -9.20 5.86 -17.42
N ASP A 179 -8.68 6.17 -16.24
CA ASP A 179 -7.45 5.60 -15.70
C ASP A 179 -7.69 5.04 -14.29
N ILE A 180 -6.87 4.09 -13.88
CA ILE A 180 -6.77 3.70 -12.48
C ILE A 180 -6.31 4.91 -11.67
N HIS A 181 -6.88 5.08 -10.49
CA HIS A 181 -6.56 6.19 -9.58
C HIS A 181 -5.23 5.92 -8.87
N MET A 182 -4.12 6.36 -9.45
CA MET A 182 -2.79 6.17 -8.88
C MET A 182 -1.83 7.34 -9.22
N GLY A 183 -0.86 7.59 -8.30
CA GLY A 183 0.07 8.72 -8.38
C GLY A 183 1.17 8.64 -9.44
N ALA A 184 1.31 7.53 -10.16
CA ALA A 184 2.22 7.43 -11.31
C ALA A 184 1.74 8.25 -12.52
N GLY A 185 0.47 8.66 -12.54
CA GLY A 185 -0.11 9.56 -13.54
C GLY A 185 -0.03 11.04 -13.10
N GLN A 186 0.30 11.93 -14.03
CA GLN A 186 0.46 13.37 -13.76
C GLN A 186 -0.84 14.09 -13.31
N ARG A 187 -1.96 13.39 -13.17
CA ARG A 187 -3.29 13.97 -12.97
C ARG A 187 -4.13 13.22 -11.94
N MET A 188 -3.50 12.54 -11.00
CA MET A 188 -4.23 11.89 -9.92
C MET A 188 -5.06 12.90 -9.12
N ILE A 189 -6.34 12.61 -8.93
CA ILE A 189 -7.22 13.39 -8.06
C ILE A 189 -6.80 13.10 -6.60
N PRO A 190 -6.33 14.12 -5.82
CA PRO A 190 -5.86 13.88 -4.46
C PRO A 190 -7.00 13.44 -3.53
N ASP A 191 -6.72 12.52 -2.61
CA ASP A 191 -7.67 12.16 -1.54
C ASP A 191 -7.55 13.15 -0.37
N THR A 192 -8.11 14.35 -0.57
CA THR A 192 -8.10 15.40 0.46
C THR A 192 -8.87 15.01 1.72
N ALA A 193 -9.88 14.13 1.60
CA ALA A 193 -10.64 13.65 2.74
C ALA A 193 -9.81 12.69 3.61
N ALA A 194 -9.10 11.72 3.00
CA ALA A 194 -8.18 10.86 3.74
C ALA A 194 -7.02 11.66 4.35
N GLN A 195 -6.47 12.61 3.61
CA GLN A 195 -5.43 13.51 4.12
C GLN A 195 -5.93 14.31 5.34
N ALA A 196 -7.14 14.84 5.30
CA ALA A 196 -7.72 15.57 6.42
C ALA A 196 -7.93 14.67 7.66
N ARG A 197 -8.41 13.42 7.48
CA ARG A 197 -8.53 12.44 8.56
C ARG A 197 -7.16 12.11 9.17
N PHE A 198 -6.14 11.91 8.35
CA PHE A 198 -4.77 11.69 8.81
C PHE A 198 -4.26 12.88 9.65
N GLN A 199 -4.42 14.10 9.18
CA GLN A 199 -4.03 15.29 9.93
C GLN A 199 -4.78 15.43 11.25
N ASN A 200 -6.07 15.05 11.28
CA ASN A 200 -6.85 15.04 12.52
C ASN A 200 -6.34 13.98 13.52
N PHE A 201 -5.98 12.79 13.03
CA PHE A 201 -5.35 11.75 13.86
C PHE A 201 -4.05 12.27 14.47
N LEU A 202 -3.16 12.88 13.71
CA LEU A 202 -1.91 13.46 14.22
C LEU A 202 -2.14 14.53 15.29
N LYS A 203 -3.14 15.40 15.10
CA LYS A 203 -3.52 16.41 16.11
C LYS A 203 -4.05 15.77 17.40
N THR A 204 -4.87 14.72 17.27
CA THR A 204 -5.46 14.02 18.41
C THR A 204 -4.40 13.34 19.30
N TYR A 205 -3.33 12.85 18.69
CA TYR A 205 -2.26 12.14 19.40
C TYR A 205 -0.99 12.97 19.60
N HIS A 206 -1.04 14.27 19.35
CA HIS A 206 0.06 15.19 19.67
C HIS A 206 0.41 15.13 21.17
N GLY A 207 1.69 14.90 21.47
CA GLY A 207 2.22 14.80 22.83
C GLY A 207 1.88 13.49 23.57
N LYS A 208 1.10 12.58 22.97
CA LYS A 208 0.75 11.28 23.57
C LYS A 208 1.77 10.19 23.23
N LYS A 209 1.64 9.02 23.87
CA LYS A 209 2.47 7.84 23.56
C LYS A 209 2.07 7.24 22.22
N LEU A 210 2.65 7.74 21.14
CA LEU A 210 2.39 7.27 19.77
C LEU A 210 3.49 6.29 19.34
N VAL A 211 3.12 5.06 18.97
CA VAL A 211 4.03 4.16 18.26
C VAL A 211 3.88 4.39 16.76
N VAL A 212 4.99 4.73 16.11
CA VAL A 212 5.08 4.80 14.64
C VAL A 212 5.75 3.52 14.17
N LEU A 213 4.95 2.62 13.61
CA LEU A 213 5.38 1.31 13.10
C LEU A 213 5.58 1.40 11.58
N GLU A 214 6.83 1.36 11.15
CA GLU A 214 7.20 1.39 9.74
C GLU A 214 7.50 -0.01 9.21
N LEU A 215 6.87 -0.39 8.10
CA LEU A 215 6.90 -1.74 7.54
C LEU A 215 7.35 -1.75 6.08
N GLY A 216 8.50 -2.39 5.81
CA GLY A 216 8.97 -2.67 4.47
C GLY A 216 9.24 -1.41 3.63
N ILE A 217 9.81 -0.36 4.24
CA ILE A 217 10.12 0.89 3.55
C ILE A 217 11.64 1.02 3.39
N GLY A 218 12.13 0.79 2.17
CA GLY A 218 13.53 1.00 1.83
C GLY A 218 13.91 2.49 1.83
N TRP A 219 15.21 2.76 1.94
CA TRP A 219 15.77 4.11 1.96
C TRP A 219 15.29 5.02 0.81
N ARG A 220 15.09 4.46 -0.37
CA ARG A 220 14.69 5.24 -1.56
C ARG A 220 13.27 5.80 -1.50
N ASN A 221 12.38 5.17 -0.74
CA ASN A 221 11.00 5.67 -0.59
C ASN A 221 10.92 6.72 0.52
N GLN A 222 11.33 7.94 0.21
CA GLN A 222 11.27 9.07 1.13
C GLN A 222 9.87 9.66 1.29
N LEU A 223 8.90 9.25 0.45
CA LEU A 223 7.52 9.77 0.51
C LEU A 223 6.83 9.43 1.83
N ILE A 224 7.09 8.23 2.37
CA ILE A 224 6.55 7.78 3.67
C ILE A 224 7.60 7.92 4.77
N LYS A 225 8.82 7.40 4.55
CA LYS A 225 9.88 7.34 5.56
C LYS A 225 10.22 8.71 6.16
N ALA A 226 10.53 9.71 5.33
CA ALA A 226 10.96 11.01 5.82
C ALA A 226 9.89 11.77 6.62
N PRO A 227 8.59 11.81 6.23
CA PRO A 227 7.53 12.37 7.05
C PRO A 227 7.36 11.67 8.40
N LEU A 228 7.43 10.31 8.45
CA LEU A 228 7.30 9.55 9.69
C LEU A 228 8.45 9.87 10.66
N MET A 229 9.71 9.89 10.19
CA MET A 229 10.84 10.26 11.04
C MET A 229 10.75 11.70 11.55
N ARG A 230 10.33 12.65 10.68
CA ARG A 230 10.09 14.05 11.11
C ARG A 230 8.98 14.16 12.14
N LEU A 231 7.90 13.38 12.00
CA LEU A 231 6.85 13.31 13.01
C LEU A 231 7.43 12.87 14.35
N VAL A 232 8.17 11.75 14.38
CA VAL A 232 8.78 11.24 15.61
C VAL A 232 9.77 12.24 16.19
N ALA A 233 10.54 12.96 15.37
CA ALA A 233 11.45 14.00 15.85
C ALA A 233 10.73 15.11 16.62
N ASN A 234 9.53 15.48 16.17
CA ASN A 234 8.74 16.58 16.75
C ASN A 234 7.80 16.14 17.88
N GLU A 235 7.53 14.84 18.02
CA GLU A 235 6.63 14.31 19.05
C GLU A 235 7.45 13.80 20.24
N PRO A 236 7.31 14.40 21.46
CA PRO A 236 8.18 14.10 22.60
C PRO A 236 8.03 12.65 23.08
N ASN A 237 6.82 12.10 23.02
CA ASN A 237 6.49 10.76 23.53
C ASN A 237 6.29 9.70 22.43
N ALA A 238 6.63 10.03 21.18
CA ALA A 238 6.56 9.06 20.10
C ALA A 238 7.75 8.10 20.11
N THR A 239 7.48 6.85 19.77
CA THR A 239 8.49 5.80 19.55
C THR A 239 8.43 5.36 18.09
N TYR A 240 9.58 5.25 17.45
CA TYR A 240 9.70 4.75 16.09
C TYR A 240 10.16 3.31 16.07
N VAL A 241 9.44 2.44 15.40
CA VAL A 241 9.80 1.03 15.19
C VAL A 241 9.79 0.77 13.69
N THR A 242 10.94 0.45 13.12
CA THR A 242 11.05 0.12 11.69
C THR A 242 11.47 -1.32 11.49
N ILE A 243 10.75 -2.05 10.63
CA ILE A 243 11.05 -3.42 10.23
C ILE A 243 11.27 -3.44 8.72
N ASN A 244 12.49 -3.77 8.30
CA ASN A 244 12.82 -3.90 6.88
C ASN A 244 13.93 -4.93 6.68
N LEU A 245 13.93 -5.63 5.57
CA LEU A 245 14.97 -6.62 5.24
C LEU A 245 16.19 -5.95 4.59
N GLY A 246 17.37 -6.14 5.19
CA GLY A 246 18.69 -5.77 4.63
C GLY A 246 19.01 -4.28 4.67
N GLU A 247 18.05 -3.40 4.90
CA GLU A 247 18.27 -1.95 4.91
C GLU A 247 17.42 -1.26 5.97
N VAL A 248 17.99 -1.12 7.17
CA VAL A 248 17.35 -0.40 8.28
C VAL A 248 18.03 0.95 8.47
N TYR A 249 17.26 2.02 8.27
CA TYR A 249 17.75 3.38 8.47
C TYR A 249 16.91 4.12 9.52
N ILE A 250 17.61 4.74 10.48
CA ILE A 250 17.05 5.60 11.52
C ILE A 250 17.88 6.88 11.55
N ALA A 251 17.22 8.03 11.47
CA ALA A 251 17.89 9.32 11.55
C ALA A 251 18.49 9.56 12.95
N ASP A 252 19.67 10.18 13.01
CA ASP A 252 20.41 10.35 14.26
C ASP A 252 19.63 11.06 15.36
N ASN A 253 18.81 12.03 15.00
CA ASN A 253 18.03 12.84 15.94
C ASN A 253 16.84 12.11 16.59
N ILE A 254 16.53 10.87 16.17
CA ILE A 254 15.47 10.05 16.77
C ILE A 254 15.98 8.70 17.31
N LYS A 255 17.28 8.42 17.23
CA LYS A 255 17.87 7.12 17.61
C LYS A 255 17.47 6.66 19.01
N GLU A 256 17.50 7.56 20.00
CA GLU A 256 17.23 7.24 21.41
C GLU A 256 15.79 6.78 21.68
N LYS A 257 14.87 7.04 20.77
CA LYS A 257 13.45 6.65 20.87
C LYS A 257 13.01 5.74 19.71
N SER A 258 13.98 4.99 19.14
CA SER A 258 13.74 4.18 17.95
C SER A 258 14.28 2.77 18.09
N PHE A 259 13.62 1.84 17.43
CA PHE A 259 14.03 0.45 17.30
C PHE A 259 14.08 0.08 15.81
N GLY A 260 15.24 -0.35 15.34
CA GLY A 260 15.45 -0.83 13.98
C GLY A 260 15.60 -2.35 13.95
N LEU A 261 14.75 -3.02 13.22
CA LEU A 261 14.69 -4.47 13.11
C LEU A 261 14.99 -4.90 11.69
N ASP A 262 16.19 -5.46 11.48
CA ASP A 262 16.57 -6.07 10.20
C ASP A 262 16.04 -7.50 10.13
N GLY A 263 15.15 -7.76 9.19
CA GLY A 263 14.57 -9.08 8.96
C GLY A 263 13.26 -9.04 8.19
N ARG A 264 12.75 -10.22 7.91
CA ARG A 264 11.52 -10.44 7.16
C ARG A 264 10.29 -10.09 8.00
N LEU A 265 9.30 -9.46 7.38
CA LEU A 265 8.04 -9.09 8.07
C LEU A 265 7.26 -10.32 8.54
N ASP A 266 7.27 -11.40 7.75
CA ASP A 266 6.62 -12.68 8.08
C ASP A 266 7.28 -13.46 9.22
N GLU A 267 8.49 -13.07 9.64
CA GLU A 267 9.19 -13.61 10.82
C GLU A 267 9.07 -12.66 12.03
N LEU A 268 9.21 -11.35 11.80
CA LEU A 268 9.32 -10.39 12.89
C LEU A 268 7.96 -9.92 13.42
N LEU A 269 6.91 -9.86 12.61
CA LEU A 269 5.57 -9.50 13.10
C LEU A 269 4.97 -10.58 14.02
N PRO A 270 5.05 -11.90 13.71
CA PRO A 270 4.66 -12.94 14.67
C PRO A 270 5.45 -12.88 15.98
N ALA A 271 6.77 -12.58 15.89
CA ALA A 271 7.61 -12.46 17.08
C ALA A 271 7.23 -11.23 17.95
N LEU A 272 6.96 -10.10 17.32
CA LEU A 272 6.45 -8.89 17.99
C LEU A 272 5.08 -9.16 18.64
N ARG A 273 4.15 -9.77 17.93
CA ARG A 273 2.84 -10.16 18.46
C ARG A 273 2.98 -11.01 19.71
N LYS A 274 3.80 -12.06 19.66
CA LYS A 274 4.08 -12.94 20.80
C LYS A 274 4.69 -12.17 21.97
N ALA A 275 5.62 -11.25 21.72
CA ALA A 275 6.25 -10.44 22.75
C ALA A 275 5.26 -9.47 23.41
N CYS A 276 4.26 -8.99 22.68
CA CYS A 276 3.16 -8.18 23.22
C CYS A 276 2.19 -8.99 24.09
N GLY A 277 2.25 -10.32 24.06
CA GLY A 277 1.34 -11.19 24.79
C GLY A 277 -0.01 -11.39 24.13
N ILE A 278 -0.05 -11.27 22.81
CA ILE A 278 -1.28 -11.33 21.97
C ILE A 278 -1.32 -12.64 21.19
#